data_56c84cec95ee25993dd2c06fbd61548f
#
_entry.id   56c84cec95ee25993dd2c06fbd61548f
#
_cell.length_a   1.000
_cell.length_b   1.000
_cell.length_c   1.000
_cell.angle_alpha   90.00
_cell.angle_beta   90.00
_cell.angle_gamma   90.00
#
_symmetry.space_group_name_H-M   'P 1'
#
loop_
_entity.id
_entity.type
_entity.pdbx_description
1 polymer ?
#
loop_
_entity_poly.entity_id
_entity_poly.type
_entity_poly.pdbx_seq_one_letter_code
_entity_poly.pdbx_strand_id
1 'polypeptide(L)'
;MTNGKVYRIKTISEFHKFRNLRKPEHPLISVINVETAKHLRSDEPMNLLLDFYMIALKRNLNEKGAVRLKYGQQQYDFDEGTMSFMSPNQLFSIALDKEEELKQSGWVLLIHPDFLWNTSLAKKIKQYDFFDYAVNEALFLSEKEEAIIISIIRNIQQEYHSNIDDHSQNVIIAQIELLLTYAERFYHRQFNTRKIGNHQILSRLEDLLTDYFNSDDLIHKGLPTVQFISESLNVSVSYLSRVLKRLTGQSTQQHIHDKLIEKAKEKLSTTDLSVSEIAYEFGFEHPQSFSKLFKAKTRLLPSEFRQSFN
;
A
#
# COMPACT_ATOMS: atom_id res chain seq x y z
N MET A 1 -12.52 -11.22 -13.35
CA MET A 1 -12.37 -9.75 -13.37
C MET A 1 -13.71 -9.17 -13.76
N THR A 2 -14.48 -8.67 -12.80
CA THR A 2 -15.78 -8.04 -13.05
C THR A 2 -15.51 -6.66 -13.67
N ASN A 3 -15.96 -6.48 -14.91
CA ASN A 3 -15.92 -5.21 -15.64
C ASN A 3 -16.87 -4.19 -15.00
N GLY A 4 -16.60 -3.75 -13.77
CA GLY A 4 -17.34 -2.68 -13.11
C GLY A 4 -17.03 -1.33 -13.77
N LYS A 5 -18.06 -0.50 -13.96
CA LYS A 5 -17.92 0.84 -14.52
C LYS A 5 -16.98 1.67 -13.63
N VAL A 6 -15.96 2.28 -14.24
CA VAL A 6 -15.04 3.20 -13.56
C VAL A 6 -15.59 4.61 -13.61
N TYR A 7 -15.77 5.23 -12.45
CA TYR A 7 -16.18 6.64 -12.32
C TYR A 7 -14.96 7.49 -11.99
N ARG A 8 -14.55 8.36 -12.92
CA ARG A 8 -13.50 9.33 -12.66
C ARG A 8 -14.11 10.62 -12.11
N ILE A 9 -13.62 11.08 -10.98
CA ILE A 9 -14.03 12.28 -10.27
C ILE A 9 -12.84 13.24 -10.24
N LYS A 10 -12.95 14.36 -10.96
CA LYS A 10 -11.82 15.27 -11.16
C LYS A 10 -11.73 16.37 -10.11
N THR A 11 -12.86 16.78 -9.54
CA THR A 11 -12.90 17.91 -8.60
C THR A 11 -13.59 17.52 -7.29
N ILE A 12 -13.24 18.23 -6.21
CA ILE A 12 -13.90 18.06 -4.91
C ILE A 12 -15.40 18.36 -5.01
N SER A 13 -15.78 19.34 -5.82
CA SER A 13 -17.20 19.68 -6.06
C SER A 13 -17.95 18.53 -6.73
N GLU A 14 -17.34 17.84 -7.71
CA GLU A 14 -17.92 16.63 -8.31
C GLU A 14 -18.08 15.51 -7.29
N PHE A 15 -17.09 15.33 -6.40
CA PHE A 15 -17.18 14.34 -5.31
C PHE A 15 -18.33 14.65 -4.37
N HIS A 16 -18.49 15.91 -3.96
CA HIS A 16 -19.61 16.33 -3.13
C HIS A 16 -20.95 16.04 -3.78
N LYS A 17 -21.08 16.37 -5.07
CA LYS A 17 -22.29 16.06 -5.87
C LYS A 17 -22.54 14.55 -5.96
N PHE A 18 -21.50 13.78 -6.25
CA PHE A 18 -21.57 12.31 -6.32
C PHE A 18 -22.02 11.69 -5.00
N ARG A 19 -21.54 12.23 -3.85
CA ARG A 19 -21.88 11.77 -2.50
C ARG A 19 -23.13 12.43 -1.92
N ASN A 20 -23.82 13.26 -2.70
CA ASN A 20 -24.99 14.03 -2.26
C ASN A 20 -24.72 14.87 -0.99
N LEU A 21 -23.54 15.46 -0.91
CA LEU A 21 -23.10 16.37 0.15
C LEU A 21 -23.43 17.81 -0.19
N ARG A 22 -23.37 18.69 0.83
CA ARG A 22 -23.41 20.14 0.62
C ARG A 22 -22.21 20.56 -0.24
N LYS A 23 -22.37 21.68 -0.99
CA LYS A 23 -21.27 22.26 -1.77
C LYS A 23 -20.07 22.51 -0.85
N PRO A 24 -18.83 22.17 -1.25
CA PRO A 24 -17.64 22.45 -0.47
C PRO A 24 -17.41 23.97 -0.34
N GLU A 25 -16.90 24.42 0.79
CA GLU A 25 -16.61 25.83 1.05
C GLU A 25 -15.35 26.29 0.31
N HIS A 26 -14.44 25.37 0.02
CA HIS A 26 -13.23 25.63 -0.75
C HIS A 26 -13.10 24.64 -1.92
N PRO A 27 -12.70 25.09 -3.13
CA PRO A 27 -12.65 24.23 -4.30
C PRO A 27 -11.56 23.16 -4.26
N LEU A 28 -10.47 23.38 -3.51
CA LEU A 28 -9.27 22.55 -3.54
C LEU A 28 -9.05 21.70 -2.26
N ILE A 29 -9.86 21.91 -1.22
CA ILE A 29 -9.82 21.13 0.01
C ILE A 29 -11.21 20.96 0.58
N SER A 30 -11.48 19.84 1.26
CA SER A 30 -12.72 19.63 1.99
C SER A 30 -12.52 18.68 3.16
N VAL A 31 -13.19 18.98 4.28
CA VAL A 31 -13.28 18.14 5.45
C VAL A 31 -14.72 17.67 5.60
N ILE A 32 -14.94 16.37 5.55
CA ILE A 32 -16.27 15.75 5.56
C ILE A 32 -16.41 14.91 6.82
N ASN A 33 -17.44 15.19 7.63
CA ASN A 33 -17.85 14.27 8.69
C ASN A 33 -18.67 13.13 8.05
N VAL A 34 -18.23 11.89 8.24
CA VAL A 34 -18.85 10.71 7.64
C VAL A 34 -20.28 10.51 8.13
N GLU A 35 -20.59 10.86 9.39
CA GLU A 35 -21.93 10.74 9.96
C GLU A 35 -22.99 11.61 9.24
N THR A 36 -22.54 12.73 8.65
CA THR A 36 -23.43 13.64 7.91
C THR A 36 -23.59 13.23 6.44
N ALA A 37 -22.77 12.31 5.96
CA ALA A 37 -22.79 11.84 4.58
C ALA A 37 -23.84 10.74 4.41
N LYS A 38 -24.72 10.88 3.43
CA LYS A 38 -25.62 9.79 3.05
C LYS A 38 -24.81 8.58 2.56
N HIS A 39 -25.21 7.40 3.02
CA HIS A 39 -24.59 6.17 2.54
C HIS A 39 -24.82 6.02 1.04
N LEU A 40 -23.75 5.66 0.31
CA LEU A 40 -23.87 5.23 -1.07
C LEU A 40 -24.65 3.91 -1.07
N ARG A 41 -25.74 3.86 -1.80
CA ARG A 41 -26.44 2.61 -2.10
C ARG A 41 -26.15 2.27 -3.55
N SER A 42 -25.54 1.15 -3.80
CA SER A 42 -25.32 0.64 -5.15
C SER A 42 -25.48 -0.87 -5.12
N ASP A 43 -26.18 -1.38 -6.13
CA ASP A 43 -26.38 -2.82 -6.30
C ASP A 43 -25.13 -3.53 -6.85
N GLU A 44 -24.17 -2.77 -7.36
CA GLU A 44 -22.94 -3.28 -7.93
C GLU A 44 -21.72 -2.59 -7.31
N PRO A 45 -20.57 -3.30 -7.22
CA PRO A 45 -19.31 -2.68 -6.82
C PRO A 45 -18.97 -1.49 -7.73
N MET A 46 -18.67 -0.34 -7.14
CA MET A 46 -18.27 0.86 -7.87
C MET A 46 -16.75 1.02 -7.82
N ASN A 47 -16.17 1.24 -8.98
CA ASN A 47 -14.77 1.59 -9.11
C ASN A 47 -14.62 3.11 -9.25
N LEU A 48 -13.88 3.73 -8.36
CA LEU A 48 -13.63 5.18 -8.35
C LEU A 48 -12.17 5.48 -8.66
N LEU A 49 -11.97 6.53 -9.45
CA LEU A 49 -10.67 7.13 -9.74
C LEU A 49 -10.77 8.62 -9.38
N LEU A 50 -10.00 9.04 -8.39
CA LEU A 50 -10.02 10.43 -7.91
C LEU A 50 -8.77 11.17 -8.40
N ASP A 51 -8.92 12.42 -8.84
CA ASP A 51 -7.79 13.26 -9.28
C ASP A 51 -7.19 14.06 -8.08
N PHE A 52 -7.53 13.69 -6.85
CA PHE A 52 -7.09 14.34 -5.60
C PHE A 52 -6.76 13.32 -4.52
N TYR A 53 -5.99 13.75 -3.53
CA TYR A 53 -5.69 12.94 -2.35
C TYR A 53 -6.91 12.75 -1.48
N MET A 54 -7.07 11.56 -0.90
CA MET A 54 -8.07 11.28 0.11
C MET A 54 -7.42 10.64 1.34
N ILE A 55 -7.67 11.23 2.49
CA ILE A 55 -7.31 10.69 3.80
C ILE A 55 -8.61 10.42 4.54
N ALA A 56 -8.88 9.18 4.88
CA ALA A 56 -10.09 8.79 5.57
C ALA A 56 -9.77 8.17 6.94
N LEU A 57 -10.38 8.69 8.00
CA LEU A 57 -10.47 8.07 9.30
C LEU A 57 -11.89 7.57 9.48
N LYS A 58 -12.08 6.29 9.71
CA LYS A 58 -13.40 5.66 9.87
C LYS A 58 -13.42 4.74 11.07
N ARG A 59 -14.54 4.76 11.78
CA ARG A 59 -14.89 3.82 12.83
C ARG A 59 -16.23 3.17 12.46
N ASN A 60 -16.30 1.86 12.54
CA ASN A 60 -17.57 1.13 12.40
C ASN A 60 -18.28 1.13 13.75
N LEU A 61 -19.54 1.55 13.77
CA LEU A 61 -20.36 1.63 14.98
C LEU A 61 -21.31 0.44 15.12
N ASN A 62 -21.31 -0.49 14.17
CA ASN A 62 -22.16 -1.67 14.21
C ASN A 62 -21.62 -2.67 15.25
N GLU A 63 -22.54 -3.28 16.02
CA GLU A 63 -22.20 -4.31 17.00
C GLU A 63 -21.45 -5.49 16.34
N LYS A 64 -20.61 -6.15 17.15
CA LYS A 64 -19.69 -7.22 16.75
C LYS A 64 -20.31 -8.18 15.74
N GLY A 65 -19.82 -8.15 14.50
CA GLY A 65 -20.09 -9.15 13.48
C GLY A 65 -20.80 -8.70 12.21
N ALA A 66 -21.39 -7.52 12.15
CA ALA A 66 -22.31 -7.12 11.07
C ALA A 66 -21.62 -6.57 9.81
N VAL A 67 -20.43 -6.01 9.88
CA VAL A 67 -19.71 -5.52 8.71
C VAL A 67 -18.28 -6.04 8.70
N ARG A 68 -18.09 -7.14 8.03
CA ARG A 68 -16.76 -7.60 7.61
C ARG A 68 -16.33 -6.76 6.43
N LEU A 69 -15.67 -5.63 6.69
CA LEU A 69 -14.77 -5.08 5.70
C LEU A 69 -13.72 -6.16 5.45
N LYS A 70 -13.87 -6.91 4.36
CA LYS A 70 -12.87 -7.87 3.92
C LYS A 70 -11.66 -7.10 3.44
N TYR A 71 -10.82 -6.70 4.38
CA TYR A 71 -9.47 -6.26 4.12
C TYR A 71 -8.58 -7.51 4.02
N GLY A 72 -8.53 -8.15 2.86
CA GLY A 72 -7.85 -9.43 2.69
C GLY A 72 -8.50 -10.58 3.49
N GLN A 73 -7.75 -11.66 3.72
CA GLN A 73 -8.23 -12.87 4.41
C GLN A 73 -8.18 -12.79 5.96
N GLN A 74 -7.79 -11.67 6.55
CA GLN A 74 -7.65 -11.55 8.01
C GLN A 74 -8.84 -10.81 8.63
N GLN A 75 -9.49 -11.45 9.59
CA GLN A 75 -10.42 -10.83 10.52
C GLN A 75 -9.62 -9.95 11.48
N TYR A 76 -9.85 -8.64 11.44
CA TYR A 76 -9.32 -7.73 12.42
C TYR A 76 -10.43 -7.36 13.41
N ASP A 77 -10.23 -7.77 14.65
CA ASP A 77 -11.09 -7.46 15.80
C ASP A 77 -10.59 -6.12 16.40
N PHE A 78 -10.78 -5.01 15.64
CA PHE A 78 -10.47 -3.68 16.17
C PHE A 78 -11.76 -2.87 16.23
N ASP A 79 -12.19 -2.57 17.44
CA ASP A 79 -13.24 -1.59 17.75
C ASP A 79 -12.73 -0.13 17.57
N GLU A 80 -11.51 0.04 17.07
CA GLU A 80 -10.73 1.27 16.99
C GLU A 80 -10.76 1.87 15.58
N GLY A 81 -10.36 3.14 15.46
CA GLY A 81 -10.37 3.85 14.20
C GLY A 81 -9.39 3.29 13.17
N THR A 82 -9.81 3.26 11.92
CA THR A 82 -9.00 2.83 10.78
C THR A 82 -8.73 4.02 9.85
N MET A 83 -7.46 4.27 9.54
CA MET A 83 -7.08 5.27 8.54
C MET A 83 -6.67 4.63 7.22
N SER A 84 -7.12 5.23 6.13
CA SER A 84 -6.68 4.91 4.77
C SER A 84 -6.25 6.18 4.04
N PHE A 85 -5.27 6.00 3.14
CA PHE A 85 -4.66 7.07 2.35
C PHE A 85 -4.74 6.69 0.88
N MET A 86 -5.06 7.64 0.03
CA MET A 86 -5.18 7.43 -1.40
C MET A 86 -4.54 8.57 -2.16
N SER A 87 -3.69 8.23 -3.12
CA SER A 87 -3.11 9.16 -4.08
C SER A 87 -4.09 9.52 -5.19
N PRO A 88 -3.89 10.67 -5.85
CA PRO A 88 -4.56 10.95 -7.13
C PRO A 88 -4.32 9.83 -8.14
N ASN A 89 -5.36 9.52 -8.93
CA ASN A 89 -5.35 8.46 -9.95
C ASN A 89 -5.17 7.02 -9.44
N GLN A 90 -5.34 6.78 -8.15
CA GLN A 90 -5.43 5.44 -7.60
C GLN A 90 -6.85 4.90 -7.74
N LEU A 91 -6.98 3.72 -8.37
CA LEU A 91 -8.26 3.03 -8.50
C LEU A 91 -8.65 2.39 -7.17
N PHE A 92 -9.85 2.67 -6.69
CA PHE A 92 -10.37 1.96 -5.55
C PHE A 92 -11.81 1.48 -5.76
N SER A 93 -12.12 0.32 -5.23
CA SER A 93 -13.44 -0.31 -5.36
C SER A 93 -14.21 -0.19 -4.05
N ILE A 94 -15.45 0.27 -4.14
CA ILE A 94 -16.40 0.24 -3.04
C ILE A 94 -17.38 -0.89 -3.31
N ALA A 95 -17.36 -1.94 -2.49
CA ALA A 95 -18.39 -2.95 -2.43
C ALA A 95 -19.29 -2.64 -1.23
N LEU A 96 -20.57 -2.48 -1.48
CA LEU A 96 -21.56 -2.23 -0.43
C LEU A 96 -22.38 -3.51 -0.24
N ASP A 97 -22.45 -3.98 0.99
CA ASP A 97 -23.33 -5.10 1.32
C ASP A 97 -24.79 -4.59 1.36
N LYS A 98 -25.69 -5.33 0.72
CA LYS A 98 -27.08 -4.90 0.47
C LYS A 98 -27.95 -4.86 1.74
N GLU A 99 -27.57 -5.56 2.79
CA GLU A 99 -28.47 -5.89 3.90
C GLU A 99 -28.27 -5.06 5.16
N GLU A 100 -27.23 -4.23 5.28
CA GLU A 100 -26.96 -3.51 6.53
C GLU A 100 -26.75 -2.02 6.34
N GLU A 101 -27.45 -1.21 7.16
CA GLU A 101 -27.12 0.20 7.34
C GLU A 101 -25.76 0.30 8.06
N LEU A 102 -24.72 0.62 7.29
CA LEU A 102 -23.39 0.89 7.83
C LEU A 102 -23.42 2.16 8.68
N LYS A 103 -23.56 2.01 10.00
CA LYS A 103 -23.32 3.14 10.91
C LYS A 103 -21.82 3.36 11.03
N GLN A 104 -21.32 4.34 10.30
CA GLN A 104 -19.92 4.75 10.34
C GLN A 104 -19.81 6.14 10.94
N SER A 105 -18.80 6.34 11.77
CA SER A 105 -18.34 7.67 12.18
C SER A 105 -16.94 7.94 11.65
N GLY A 106 -16.53 9.19 11.71
CA GLY A 106 -15.19 9.60 11.34
C GLY A 106 -15.14 10.74 10.33
N TRP A 107 -14.03 10.82 9.61
CA TRP A 107 -13.69 11.98 8.81
C TRP A 107 -13.08 11.58 7.47
N VAL A 108 -13.35 12.38 6.46
CA VAL A 108 -12.67 12.30 5.15
C VAL A 108 -12.12 13.69 4.82
N LEU A 109 -10.81 13.74 4.63
CA LEU A 109 -10.10 14.93 4.16
C LEU A 109 -9.74 14.72 2.69
N LEU A 110 -10.21 15.63 1.83
CA LEU A 110 -9.93 15.67 0.39
C LEU A 110 -9.00 16.84 0.11
N ILE A 111 -7.93 16.60 -0.66
CA ILE A 111 -6.91 17.60 -0.96
C ILE A 111 -6.57 17.53 -2.45
N HIS A 112 -6.96 18.55 -3.20
CA HIS A 112 -6.54 18.66 -4.59
C HIS A 112 -5.05 18.99 -4.69
N PRO A 113 -4.28 18.44 -5.63
CA PRO A 113 -2.86 18.73 -5.78
C PRO A 113 -2.55 20.22 -5.88
N ASP A 114 -3.40 21.02 -6.51
CA ASP A 114 -3.22 22.47 -6.64
C ASP A 114 -3.26 23.21 -5.28
N PHE A 115 -3.91 22.64 -4.25
CA PHE A 115 -3.87 23.21 -2.89
C PHE A 115 -2.46 23.16 -2.29
N LEU A 116 -1.66 22.21 -2.74
CA LEU A 116 -0.29 22.01 -2.26
C LEU A 116 0.75 22.88 -3.01
N TRP A 117 0.35 23.56 -4.08
CA TRP A 117 1.27 24.36 -4.89
C TRP A 117 1.97 25.42 -4.05
N ASN A 118 3.25 25.65 -4.32
CA ASN A 118 4.16 26.57 -3.59
C ASN A 118 4.31 26.28 -2.10
N THR A 119 3.99 25.05 -1.66
CA THR A 119 4.21 24.62 -0.26
C THR A 119 5.29 23.54 -0.16
N SER A 120 5.88 23.38 1.03
CA SER A 120 6.83 22.29 1.35
C SER A 120 6.23 20.90 1.12
N LEU A 121 4.92 20.78 1.36
CA LEU A 121 4.18 19.52 1.28
C LEU A 121 4.05 19.01 -0.17
N ALA A 122 4.06 19.88 -1.19
CA ALA A 122 3.92 19.47 -2.60
C ALA A 122 4.92 18.40 -3.06
N LYS A 123 6.16 18.45 -2.54
CA LYS A 123 7.20 17.44 -2.82
C LYS A 123 7.18 16.32 -1.79
N LYS A 124 6.97 16.67 -0.51
CA LYS A 124 7.08 15.75 0.62
C LYS A 124 5.96 14.72 0.64
N ILE A 125 4.74 15.07 0.20
CA ILE A 125 3.58 14.15 0.21
C ILE A 125 3.84 12.88 -0.61
N LYS A 126 4.61 12.98 -1.69
CA LYS A 126 4.99 11.85 -2.56
C LYS A 126 6.03 10.91 -1.93
N GLN A 127 6.63 11.29 -0.80
CA GLN A 127 7.61 10.48 -0.08
C GLN A 127 6.96 9.58 0.97
N TYR A 128 5.68 9.79 1.27
CA TYR A 128 4.93 8.94 2.18
C TYR A 128 4.41 7.71 1.43
N ASP A 129 5.10 6.56 1.59
CA ASP A 129 4.79 5.30 0.91
C ASP A 129 3.35 4.80 1.14
N PHE A 130 2.73 5.18 2.27
CA PHE A 130 1.40 4.72 2.62
C PHE A 130 0.28 5.28 1.73
N PHE A 131 0.56 6.28 0.90
CA PHE A 131 -0.37 6.69 -0.15
C PHE A 131 -0.44 5.70 -1.31
N ASP A 132 0.58 4.84 -1.47
CA ASP A 132 0.63 3.78 -2.47
C ASP A 132 0.16 2.42 -1.92
N TYR A 133 -0.25 2.37 -0.64
CA TYR A 133 -0.74 1.15 -0.03
C TYR A 133 -2.13 0.78 -0.54
N ALA A 134 -2.42 -0.51 -0.61
CA ALA A 134 -3.76 -0.98 -0.88
C ALA A 134 -4.69 -0.71 0.33
N VAL A 135 -6.00 -0.65 0.10
CA VAL A 135 -6.98 -0.35 1.16
C VAL A 135 -6.94 -1.38 2.30
N ASN A 136 -6.56 -2.63 2.01
CA ASN A 136 -6.36 -3.69 3.00
C ASN A 136 -5.11 -3.51 3.88
N GLU A 137 -4.26 -2.53 3.57
CA GLU A 137 -3.05 -2.17 4.32
C GLU A 137 -3.26 -0.93 5.18
N ALA A 138 -4.51 -0.66 5.54
CA ALA A 138 -4.90 0.49 6.33
C ALA A 138 -4.17 0.57 7.68
N LEU A 139 -4.02 1.79 8.18
CA LEU A 139 -3.46 2.05 9.50
C LEU A 139 -4.55 1.86 10.57
N PHE A 140 -4.28 1.01 11.55
CA PHE A 140 -5.12 0.82 12.72
C PHE A 140 -4.58 1.65 13.88
N LEU A 141 -5.46 2.42 14.47
CA LEU A 141 -5.13 3.35 15.54
C LEU A 141 -5.56 2.79 16.89
N SER A 142 -4.75 3.01 17.92
CA SER A 142 -5.22 2.90 19.29
C SER A 142 -6.11 4.11 19.63
N GLU A 143 -6.90 4.02 20.69
CA GLU A 143 -7.78 5.10 21.15
C GLU A 143 -7.02 6.44 21.35
N LYS A 144 -5.81 6.37 21.93
CA LYS A 144 -4.95 7.56 22.12
C LYS A 144 -4.46 8.15 20.79
N GLU A 145 -4.09 7.29 19.83
CA GLU A 145 -3.63 7.73 18.52
C GLU A 145 -4.78 8.32 17.70
N GLU A 146 -5.95 7.71 17.78
CA GLU A 146 -7.17 8.22 17.14
C GLU A 146 -7.54 9.60 17.68
N ALA A 147 -7.49 9.79 19.01
CA ALA A 147 -7.75 11.09 19.64
C ALA A 147 -6.81 12.19 19.12
N ILE A 148 -5.53 11.87 18.91
CA ILE A 148 -4.56 12.80 18.33
C ILE A 148 -4.96 13.18 16.90
N ILE A 149 -5.27 12.18 16.05
CA ILE A 149 -5.67 12.43 14.66
C ILE A 149 -6.97 13.24 14.58
N ILE A 150 -7.97 12.91 15.39
CA ILE A 150 -9.24 13.66 15.44
C ILE A 150 -8.99 15.12 15.85
N SER A 151 -8.10 15.37 16.81
CA SER A 151 -7.76 16.73 17.23
C SER A 151 -7.18 17.54 16.07
N ILE A 152 -6.26 16.95 15.29
CA ILE A 152 -5.66 17.62 14.12
C ILE A 152 -6.71 17.87 13.03
N ILE A 153 -7.57 16.89 12.74
CA ILE A 153 -8.64 17.05 11.74
C ILE A 153 -9.63 18.14 12.16
N ARG A 154 -9.96 18.25 13.44
CA ARG A 154 -10.82 19.32 13.96
C ARG A 154 -10.17 20.70 13.81
N ASN A 155 -8.86 20.82 14.02
CA ASN A 155 -8.15 22.08 13.78
C ASN A 155 -8.19 22.45 12.29
N ILE A 156 -7.99 21.48 11.38
CA ILE A 156 -8.14 21.71 9.93
C ILE A 156 -9.58 22.14 9.60
N GLN A 157 -10.57 21.48 10.19
CA GLN A 157 -11.97 21.81 9.99
C GLN A 157 -12.30 23.23 10.49
N GLN A 158 -11.79 23.60 11.64
CA GLN A 158 -12.01 24.94 12.19
C GLN A 158 -11.43 26.01 11.26
N GLU A 159 -10.22 25.81 10.75
CA GLU A 159 -9.59 26.72 9.80
C GLU A 159 -10.34 26.75 8.47
N TYR A 160 -10.80 25.59 7.99
CA TYR A 160 -11.60 25.46 6.77
C TYR A 160 -12.93 26.22 6.83
N HIS A 161 -13.55 26.33 8.01
CA HIS A 161 -14.81 27.09 8.25
C HIS A 161 -14.58 28.55 8.71
N SER A 162 -13.34 28.96 8.91
CA SER A 162 -13.03 30.34 9.28
C SER A 162 -13.04 31.27 8.06
N ASN A 163 -12.96 32.58 8.31
CA ASN A 163 -12.73 33.52 7.22
C ASN A 163 -11.34 33.28 6.61
N ILE A 164 -11.31 32.91 5.35
CA ILE A 164 -10.08 32.62 4.59
C ILE A 164 -9.25 33.90 4.49
N ASP A 165 -8.02 33.86 4.98
CA ASP A 165 -7.01 34.90 4.85
C ASP A 165 -5.74 34.38 4.16
N ASP A 166 -4.75 35.25 3.98
CA ASP A 166 -3.48 34.92 3.29
C ASP A 166 -2.65 33.85 4.03
N HIS A 167 -2.98 33.51 5.29
CA HIS A 167 -2.28 32.52 6.12
C HIS A 167 -3.01 31.19 6.23
N SER A 168 -4.32 31.16 5.94
CA SER A 168 -5.16 29.97 6.11
C SER A 168 -4.61 28.75 5.41
N GLN A 169 -4.10 28.88 4.18
CA GLN A 169 -3.46 27.78 3.48
C GLN A 169 -2.26 27.24 4.25
N ASN A 170 -1.40 28.11 4.78
CA ASN A 170 -0.20 27.71 5.51
C ASN A 170 -0.53 26.98 6.81
N VAL A 171 -1.56 27.47 7.54
CA VAL A 171 -2.05 26.82 8.77
C VAL A 171 -2.58 25.41 8.47
N ILE A 172 -3.41 25.27 7.44
CA ILE A 172 -3.95 23.99 7.03
C ILE A 172 -2.82 23.04 6.58
N ILE A 173 -1.86 23.51 5.79
CA ILE A 173 -0.70 22.72 5.35
C ILE A 173 0.12 22.23 6.54
N ALA A 174 0.39 23.06 7.53
CA ALA A 174 1.12 22.67 8.75
C ALA A 174 0.37 21.57 9.53
N GLN A 175 -0.96 21.65 9.62
CA GLN A 175 -1.78 20.60 10.25
C GLN A 175 -1.76 19.30 9.45
N ILE A 176 -1.81 19.36 8.12
CA ILE A 176 -1.71 18.18 7.26
C ILE A 176 -0.33 17.54 7.41
N GLU A 177 0.76 18.31 7.40
CA GLU A 177 2.12 17.79 7.64
C GLU A 177 2.23 17.10 9.00
N LEU A 178 1.63 17.67 10.06
CA LEU A 178 1.58 17.07 11.38
C LEU A 178 0.82 15.73 11.36
N LEU A 179 -0.36 15.71 10.73
CA LEU A 179 -1.16 14.48 10.55
C LEU A 179 -0.37 13.39 9.87
N LEU A 180 0.27 13.69 8.74
CA LEU A 180 1.07 12.73 7.97
C LEU A 180 2.28 12.23 8.75
N THR A 181 2.92 13.09 9.55
CA THR A 181 4.04 12.72 10.43
C THR A 181 3.59 11.75 11.53
N TYR A 182 2.42 11.97 12.14
CA TYR A 182 1.84 11.02 13.09
C TYR A 182 1.44 9.70 12.41
N ALA A 183 0.82 9.76 11.23
CA ALA A 183 0.48 8.57 10.47
C ALA A 183 1.72 7.71 10.18
N GLU A 184 2.83 8.31 9.74
CA GLU A 184 4.09 7.61 9.52
C GLU A 184 4.62 6.96 10.80
N ARG A 185 4.60 7.69 11.94
CA ARG A 185 4.98 7.15 13.26
C ARG A 185 4.11 5.95 13.64
N PHE A 186 2.80 6.02 13.42
CA PHE A 186 1.86 4.96 13.78
C PHE A 186 1.97 3.75 12.86
N TYR A 187 2.25 3.92 11.56
CA TYR A 187 2.65 2.82 10.69
C TYR A 187 3.94 2.14 11.18
N HIS A 188 4.93 2.90 11.59
CA HIS A 188 6.15 2.34 12.18
C HIS A 188 5.84 1.49 13.42
N ARG A 189 4.97 1.97 14.33
CA ARG A 189 4.48 1.19 15.47
C ARG A 189 3.75 -0.07 14.99
N GLN A 190 2.83 0.06 14.04
CA GLN A 190 2.05 -1.06 13.51
C GLN A 190 2.93 -2.16 12.93
N PHE A 191 3.97 -1.82 12.17
CA PHE A 191 4.95 -2.78 11.66
C PHE A 191 5.73 -3.48 12.78
N ASN A 192 6.02 -2.78 13.89
CA ASN A 192 6.71 -3.37 15.03
C ASN A 192 5.82 -4.30 15.86
N THR A 193 4.56 -3.95 16.06
CA THR A 193 3.63 -4.69 16.92
C THR A 193 2.98 -5.88 16.21
N ARG A 194 2.86 -5.85 14.89
CA ARG A 194 2.31 -6.94 14.07
C ARG A 194 3.37 -7.97 13.65
N LYS A 195 4.26 -8.35 14.56
CA LYS A 195 5.32 -9.34 14.26
C LYS A 195 4.77 -10.63 13.63
N ILE A 196 3.68 -11.19 14.15
CA ILE A 196 3.10 -12.44 13.65
C ILE A 196 2.62 -12.30 12.20
N GLY A 197 1.83 -11.27 11.87
CA GLY A 197 1.36 -11.05 10.51
C GLY A 197 2.50 -10.74 9.52
N ASN A 198 3.48 -9.97 9.95
CA ASN A 198 4.64 -9.67 9.13
C ASN A 198 5.54 -10.90 8.90
N HIS A 199 5.72 -11.77 9.90
CA HIS A 199 6.42 -13.04 9.72
C HIS A 199 5.67 -13.99 8.80
N GLN A 200 4.32 -13.97 8.80
CA GLN A 200 3.53 -14.73 7.81
C GLN A 200 3.77 -14.26 6.38
N ILE A 201 3.93 -12.95 6.15
CA ILE A 201 4.28 -12.44 4.81
C ILE A 201 5.66 -12.94 4.38
N LEU A 202 6.65 -12.94 5.29
CA LEU A 202 7.98 -13.45 4.99
C LEU A 202 7.93 -14.96 4.68
N SER A 203 7.24 -15.76 5.50
CA SER A 203 7.08 -17.20 5.25
C SER A 203 6.40 -17.47 3.91
N ARG A 204 5.29 -16.77 3.61
CA ARG A 204 4.60 -16.91 2.32
C ARG A 204 5.46 -16.46 1.14
N LEU A 205 6.34 -15.47 1.31
CA LEU A 205 7.31 -15.08 0.28
C LEU A 205 8.32 -16.20 0.04
N GLU A 206 8.85 -16.80 1.10
CA GLU A 206 9.82 -17.91 1.02
C GLU A 206 9.19 -19.13 0.32
N ASP A 207 7.96 -19.48 0.68
CA ASP A 207 7.20 -20.56 0.04
C ASP A 207 6.96 -20.24 -1.45
N LEU A 208 6.46 -19.04 -1.78
CA LEU A 208 6.20 -18.60 -3.15
C LEU A 208 7.48 -18.62 -4.00
N LEU A 209 8.59 -18.13 -3.48
CA LEU A 209 9.87 -18.17 -4.20
C LEU A 209 10.34 -19.61 -4.39
N THR A 210 10.17 -20.46 -3.39
CA THR A 210 10.56 -21.88 -3.48
C THR A 210 9.75 -22.58 -4.56
N ASP A 211 8.43 -22.39 -4.59
CA ASP A 211 7.55 -22.98 -5.60
C ASP A 211 7.87 -22.47 -7.01
N TYR A 212 8.07 -21.14 -7.14
CA TYR A 212 8.41 -20.53 -8.43
C TYR A 212 9.73 -21.04 -8.99
N PHE A 213 10.77 -21.13 -8.18
CA PHE A 213 12.10 -21.62 -8.61
C PHE A 213 12.15 -23.13 -8.85
N ASN A 214 11.15 -23.88 -8.41
CA ASN A 214 11.01 -25.31 -8.69
C ASN A 214 10.02 -25.60 -9.84
N SER A 215 9.34 -24.58 -10.36
CA SER A 215 8.37 -24.71 -11.47
C SER A 215 9.00 -24.42 -12.83
N ASP A 216 8.31 -24.82 -13.90
CA ASP A 216 8.66 -24.48 -15.28
C ASP A 216 8.49 -22.98 -15.60
N ASP A 217 7.83 -22.22 -14.72
CA ASP A 217 7.62 -20.77 -14.88
C ASP A 217 8.95 -20.02 -15.03
N LEU A 218 9.98 -20.47 -14.33
CA LEU A 218 11.31 -19.88 -14.38
C LEU A 218 11.90 -19.90 -15.80
N ILE A 219 11.75 -21.01 -16.51
CA ILE A 219 12.26 -21.18 -17.88
C ILE A 219 11.46 -20.32 -18.87
N HIS A 220 10.14 -20.24 -18.68
CA HIS A 220 9.24 -19.59 -19.65
C HIS A 220 9.05 -18.09 -19.38
N LYS A 221 9.09 -17.66 -18.13
CA LYS A 221 8.77 -16.29 -17.68
C LYS A 221 9.99 -15.54 -17.13
N GLY A 222 11.13 -16.24 -16.93
CA GLY A 222 12.32 -15.67 -16.29
C GLY A 222 12.13 -15.46 -14.78
N LEU A 223 12.98 -14.62 -14.18
CA LEU A 223 12.90 -14.33 -12.76
C LEU A 223 11.58 -13.65 -12.37
N PRO A 224 11.00 -14.00 -11.21
CA PRO A 224 9.78 -13.35 -10.74
C PRO A 224 10.02 -11.85 -10.52
N THR A 225 9.07 -11.03 -10.97
CA THR A 225 9.12 -9.59 -10.73
C THR A 225 8.58 -9.25 -9.34
N VAL A 226 9.00 -8.11 -8.79
CA VAL A 226 8.44 -7.60 -7.51
C VAL A 226 6.93 -7.42 -7.60
N GLN A 227 6.42 -7.02 -8.77
CA GLN A 227 5.00 -6.88 -9.04
C GLN A 227 4.27 -8.23 -8.93
N PHE A 228 4.76 -9.27 -9.61
CA PHE A 228 4.21 -10.62 -9.53
C PHE A 228 4.13 -11.13 -8.08
N ILE A 229 5.21 -10.94 -7.31
CA ILE A 229 5.25 -11.36 -5.90
C ILE A 229 4.22 -10.60 -5.07
N SER A 230 4.12 -9.28 -5.24
CA SER A 230 3.17 -8.48 -4.49
C SER A 230 1.72 -8.87 -4.78
N GLU A 231 1.39 -9.11 -6.05
CA GLU A 231 0.07 -9.60 -6.48
C GLU A 231 -0.25 -10.99 -5.90
N SER A 232 0.71 -11.92 -5.96
CA SER A 232 0.54 -13.28 -5.41
C SER A 232 0.36 -13.29 -3.89
N LEU A 233 1.00 -12.36 -3.18
CA LEU A 233 0.85 -12.20 -1.73
C LEU A 233 -0.36 -11.33 -1.36
N ASN A 234 -1.04 -10.72 -2.35
CA ASN A 234 -2.17 -9.81 -2.18
C ASN A 234 -1.84 -8.59 -1.30
N VAL A 235 -0.68 -7.97 -1.56
CA VAL A 235 -0.20 -6.75 -0.91
C VAL A 235 0.34 -5.78 -1.96
N SER A 236 0.44 -4.49 -1.63
CA SER A 236 1.09 -3.51 -2.51
C SER A 236 2.61 -3.69 -2.54
N VAL A 237 3.25 -3.28 -3.65
CA VAL A 237 4.72 -3.30 -3.77
C VAL A 237 5.38 -2.47 -2.67
N SER A 238 4.82 -1.30 -2.39
CA SER A 238 5.33 -0.39 -1.35
C SER A 238 5.24 -0.99 0.05
N TYR A 239 4.09 -1.61 0.38
CA TYR A 239 3.90 -2.28 1.66
C TYR A 239 4.85 -3.49 1.82
N LEU A 240 4.92 -4.37 0.81
CA LEU A 240 5.81 -5.53 0.81
C LEU A 240 7.28 -5.11 1.02
N SER A 241 7.74 -4.11 0.26
CA SER A 241 9.10 -3.59 0.37
C SER A 241 9.39 -3.05 1.77
N ARG A 242 8.46 -2.32 2.39
CA ARG A 242 8.62 -1.79 3.75
C ARG A 242 8.64 -2.90 4.81
N VAL A 243 7.74 -3.89 4.71
CA VAL A 243 7.71 -5.04 5.62
C VAL A 243 9.02 -5.83 5.55
N LEU A 244 9.46 -6.22 4.35
CA LEU A 244 10.68 -6.99 4.16
C LEU A 244 11.92 -6.22 4.62
N LYS A 245 12.03 -4.94 4.27
CA LYS A 245 13.12 -4.09 4.73
C LYS A 245 13.19 -4.00 6.24
N ARG A 246 12.03 -3.96 6.91
CA ARG A 246 11.94 -3.90 8.37
C ARG A 246 12.32 -5.23 9.04
N LEU A 247 11.86 -6.37 8.49
CA LEU A 247 12.10 -7.69 9.08
C LEU A 247 13.51 -8.21 8.82
N THR A 248 14.03 -8.02 7.61
CA THR A 248 15.25 -8.68 7.12
C THR A 248 16.37 -7.71 6.77
N GLY A 249 16.07 -6.41 6.70
CA GLY A 249 17.01 -5.40 6.19
C GLY A 249 17.15 -5.40 4.66
N GLN A 250 16.45 -6.30 3.95
CA GLN A 250 16.58 -6.53 2.52
C GLN A 250 15.35 -6.04 1.74
N SER A 251 15.55 -5.67 0.47
CA SER A 251 14.47 -5.39 -0.46
C SER A 251 13.90 -6.70 -1.04
N THR A 252 12.67 -6.64 -1.60
CA THR A 252 12.06 -7.77 -2.30
C THR A 252 12.97 -8.32 -3.41
N GLN A 253 13.60 -7.44 -4.19
CA GLN A 253 14.56 -7.82 -5.23
C GLN A 253 15.77 -8.57 -4.67
N GLN A 254 16.24 -8.19 -3.47
CA GLN A 254 17.35 -8.91 -2.82
C GLN A 254 16.94 -10.33 -2.42
N HIS A 255 15.73 -10.54 -1.91
CA HIS A 255 15.19 -11.88 -1.62
C HIS A 255 15.11 -12.75 -2.87
N ILE A 256 14.64 -12.21 -4.00
CA ILE A 256 14.62 -12.92 -5.29
C ILE A 256 16.04 -13.35 -5.70
N HIS A 257 16.99 -12.42 -5.65
CA HIS A 257 18.36 -12.70 -6.01
C HIS A 257 19.03 -13.73 -5.06
N ASP A 258 18.75 -13.65 -3.77
CA ASP A 258 19.33 -14.59 -2.80
C ASP A 258 18.81 -16.02 -3.04
N LYS A 259 17.49 -16.17 -3.36
CA LYS A 259 16.92 -17.48 -3.73
C LYS A 259 17.48 -18.00 -5.05
N LEU A 260 17.68 -17.13 -6.05
CA LEU A 260 18.35 -17.49 -7.28
C LEU A 260 19.76 -18.04 -7.02
N ILE A 261 20.56 -17.33 -6.19
CA ILE A 261 21.94 -17.75 -5.90
C ILE A 261 21.98 -19.07 -5.12
N GLU A 262 21.03 -19.28 -4.19
CA GLU A 262 20.86 -20.56 -3.50
C GLU A 262 20.67 -21.71 -4.52
N LYS A 263 19.70 -21.55 -5.43
CA LYS A 263 19.42 -22.54 -6.48
C LYS A 263 20.56 -22.69 -7.48
N ALA A 264 21.25 -21.61 -7.82
CA ALA A 264 22.40 -21.65 -8.69
C ALA A 264 23.56 -22.46 -8.05
N LYS A 265 23.81 -22.27 -6.77
CA LYS A 265 24.83 -23.08 -6.04
C LYS A 265 24.45 -24.56 -6.03
N GLU A 266 23.17 -24.89 -5.78
CA GLU A 266 22.66 -26.25 -5.82
C GLU A 266 22.97 -26.89 -7.20
N LYS A 267 22.54 -26.24 -8.31
CA LYS A 267 22.76 -26.77 -9.68
C LYS A 267 24.25 -26.86 -10.04
N LEU A 268 25.06 -25.88 -9.67
CA LEU A 268 26.50 -25.88 -9.94
C LEU A 268 27.24 -27.03 -9.24
N SER A 269 26.77 -27.46 -8.05
CA SER A 269 27.40 -28.51 -7.26
C SER A 269 26.82 -29.91 -7.51
N THR A 270 25.61 -30.02 -8.08
CA THR A 270 24.90 -31.30 -8.21
C THR A 270 24.68 -31.76 -9.64
N THR A 271 25.02 -30.92 -10.64
CA THR A 271 24.80 -31.25 -12.07
C THR A 271 26.04 -30.93 -12.91
N ASP A 272 26.12 -31.60 -14.08
CA ASP A 272 27.16 -31.36 -15.07
C ASP A 272 26.79 -30.27 -16.09
N LEU A 273 25.64 -29.58 -15.91
CA LEU A 273 25.20 -28.51 -16.79
C LEU A 273 26.26 -27.41 -16.86
N SER A 274 26.53 -26.89 -18.04
CA SER A 274 27.43 -25.74 -18.21
C SER A 274 26.87 -24.49 -17.50
N VAL A 275 27.73 -23.55 -17.19
CA VAL A 275 27.30 -22.26 -16.60
C VAL A 275 26.29 -21.52 -17.50
N SER A 276 26.39 -21.69 -18.82
CA SER A 276 25.46 -21.09 -19.79
C SER A 276 24.09 -21.77 -19.76
N GLU A 277 24.05 -23.11 -19.68
CA GLU A 277 22.80 -23.86 -19.55
C GLU A 277 22.07 -23.50 -18.27
N ILE A 278 22.79 -23.43 -17.14
CA ILE A 278 22.22 -23.00 -15.87
C ILE A 278 21.66 -21.55 -15.95
N ALA A 279 22.39 -20.65 -16.62
CA ALA A 279 21.91 -19.28 -16.80
C ALA A 279 20.61 -19.24 -17.63
N TYR A 280 20.52 -20.04 -18.70
CA TYR A 280 19.30 -20.12 -19.53
C TYR A 280 18.12 -20.75 -18.76
N GLU A 281 18.35 -21.79 -17.94
CA GLU A 281 17.33 -22.36 -17.07
C GLU A 281 16.78 -21.38 -16.06
N PHE A 282 17.59 -20.41 -15.62
CA PHE A 282 17.15 -19.30 -14.77
C PHE A 282 16.56 -18.12 -15.54
N GLY A 283 16.31 -18.27 -16.85
CA GLY A 283 15.67 -17.26 -17.68
C GLY A 283 16.56 -16.07 -18.04
N PHE A 284 17.89 -16.18 -17.93
CA PHE A 284 18.78 -15.12 -18.39
C PHE A 284 18.97 -15.23 -19.90
N GLU A 285 18.71 -14.14 -20.63
CA GLU A 285 19.02 -14.04 -22.07
C GLU A 285 20.53 -14.13 -22.34
N HIS A 286 21.34 -13.60 -21.39
CA HIS A 286 22.78 -13.53 -21.51
C HIS A 286 23.47 -14.17 -20.29
N PRO A 287 24.24 -15.26 -20.46
CA PRO A 287 24.97 -15.92 -19.36
C PRO A 287 25.93 -15.02 -18.59
N GLN A 288 26.44 -13.95 -19.24
CA GLN A 288 27.30 -12.97 -18.59
C GLN A 288 26.56 -12.19 -17.48
N SER A 289 25.24 -11.92 -17.67
CA SER A 289 24.42 -11.23 -16.67
C SER A 289 24.24 -12.08 -15.42
N PHE A 290 24.01 -13.39 -15.59
CA PHE A 290 24.00 -14.37 -14.50
C PHE A 290 25.35 -14.41 -13.77
N SER A 291 26.45 -14.58 -14.52
CA SER A 291 27.80 -14.65 -13.95
C SER A 291 28.18 -13.40 -13.17
N LYS A 292 27.78 -12.21 -13.66
CA LYS A 292 27.98 -10.95 -12.97
C LYS A 292 27.20 -10.86 -11.65
N LEU A 293 25.93 -11.27 -11.67
CA LEU A 293 25.08 -11.32 -10.48
C LEU A 293 25.61 -12.32 -9.44
N PHE A 294 25.98 -13.53 -9.90
CA PHE A 294 26.53 -14.58 -9.05
C PHE A 294 27.82 -14.10 -8.36
N LYS A 295 28.74 -13.51 -9.14
CA LYS A 295 30.00 -12.96 -8.60
C LYS A 295 29.74 -11.82 -7.60
N ALA A 296 28.78 -10.93 -7.89
CA ALA A 296 28.44 -9.82 -7.00
C ALA A 296 27.92 -10.33 -5.63
N LYS A 297 27.19 -11.47 -5.63
CA LYS A 297 26.61 -12.05 -4.42
C LYS A 297 27.55 -13.01 -3.68
N THR A 298 28.41 -13.76 -4.39
CA THR A 298 29.26 -14.82 -3.81
C THR A 298 30.74 -14.48 -3.75
N ARG A 299 31.16 -13.42 -4.47
CA ARG A 299 32.55 -13.01 -4.73
C ARG A 299 33.36 -13.99 -5.61
N LEU A 300 32.74 -15.08 -6.07
CA LEU A 300 33.33 -16.08 -6.95
C LEU A 300 32.59 -16.08 -8.29
N LEU A 301 33.29 -16.42 -9.38
CA LEU A 301 32.62 -16.76 -10.63
C LEU A 301 31.91 -18.13 -10.48
N PRO A 302 30.82 -18.39 -11.23
CA PRO A 302 30.14 -19.71 -11.19
C PRO A 302 31.09 -20.89 -11.47
N SER A 303 32.05 -20.71 -12.39
CA SER A 303 33.06 -21.73 -12.70
C SER A 303 34.04 -21.95 -11.55
N GLU A 304 34.50 -20.88 -10.88
CA GLU A 304 35.36 -20.97 -9.70
C GLU A 304 34.62 -21.65 -8.55
N PHE A 305 33.34 -21.31 -8.38
CA PHE A 305 32.50 -21.96 -7.35
C PHE A 305 32.38 -23.46 -7.58
N ARG A 306 32.13 -23.91 -8.83
CA ARG A 306 32.07 -25.32 -9.18
C ARG A 306 33.38 -26.04 -8.87
N GLN A 307 34.52 -25.44 -9.24
CA GLN A 307 35.83 -26.03 -8.97
C GLN A 307 36.14 -26.21 -7.48
N SER A 308 35.49 -25.49 -6.60
CA SER A 308 35.68 -25.65 -5.15
C SER A 308 35.01 -26.90 -4.58
N PHE A 309 34.23 -27.65 -5.36
CA PHE A 309 33.57 -28.91 -4.99
C PHE A 309 34.19 -30.12 -5.70
N ASN A 310 35.03 -29.94 -6.70
CA ASN A 310 35.82 -30.97 -7.35
C ASN A 310 37.27 -30.93 -6.85
#